data_0ff8f2d08035a084349d2597f04ae70d
#
_entry.id   0ff8f2d08035a084349d2597f04ae70d
#
_cell.length_a   1.000
_cell.length_b   1.000
_cell.length_c   1.000
_cell.angle_alpha   90.00
_cell.angle_beta   90.00
_cell.angle_gamma   90.00
#
_symmetry.space_group_name_H-M   'P 1'
#
loop_
_entity.id
_entity.type
_entity.pdbx_description
1 polymer ?
#
loop_
_entity_poly.entity_id
_entity_poly.type
_entity_poly.pdbx_seq_one_letter_code
_entity_poly.pdbx_strand_id
1 'polypeptide(L)'
;MEPMKVFFVDDEPIVISDLMTRIDWNLEGFEIKGYAYSAESALTLIKEYMPDLVFVDVALPGMSGLELSAKIREINRNTIIVILSGYMEFDYAQKAMSIGVLTYLVKHQLTAENLIETLKKARATFESRKSADTMIKKQLLVQLFNGERSYDQMQPQQQSYLSVYMEPFQIMGFRPWAPYFYRQDSRWSVLPQHEELLMEENFEGFQIVDTVLYQNMLVAFVRISNKFIGTKALISTAHHCCVAIKESLSRKAEIPFAAAYHTKMSTLKSLESDVSQLNIELDRSIFHQNQVGAARLMSKKASTSYSFITKQAFINNYEHSMERIKNGLEEAWKNKRLTDFIQCTDKIKELLTALNMDLFENDKIINRLYTAQEVSDYLISVLSHARQFNIIKEEYSAATIYVLEYINSNYNKNPSINEVAGKLHSSGM
;
A
#
# COMPACT_ATOMS: atom_id res chain seq x y z
N MET A 1 10.24 -11.05 17.12
CA MET A 1 10.89 -11.65 15.91
C MET A 1 10.76 -13.16 16.00
N GLU A 2 10.34 -13.84 14.94
CA GLU A 2 10.33 -15.30 14.94
C GLU A 2 11.76 -15.85 15.09
N PRO A 3 11.96 -16.91 15.87
CA PRO A 3 13.28 -17.52 16.01
C PRO A 3 13.72 -18.15 14.67
N MET A 4 15.01 -18.00 14.33
CA MET A 4 15.59 -18.67 13.16
C MET A 4 15.72 -20.19 13.43
N LYS A 5 15.30 -21.00 12.46
CA LYS A 5 15.34 -22.46 12.55
C LYS A 5 16.75 -22.98 12.25
N VAL A 6 17.31 -23.74 13.17
CA VAL A 6 18.67 -24.32 13.06
C VAL A 6 18.61 -25.84 12.91
N PHE A 7 19.49 -26.35 12.09
CA PHE A 7 19.68 -27.81 11.88
C PHE A 7 21.16 -28.16 11.90
N PHE A 8 21.49 -29.35 12.44
CA PHE A 8 22.86 -29.82 12.53
C PHE A 8 23.06 -31.09 11.71
N VAL A 9 24.20 -31.22 11.02
CA VAL A 9 24.58 -32.43 10.29
C VAL A 9 26.01 -32.76 10.63
N ASP A 10 26.22 -33.85 11.34
CA ASP A 10 27.52 -34.35 11.75
C ASP A 10 27.38 -35.87 12.05
N ASP A 11 28.29 -36.70 11.61
CA ASP A 11 28.23 -38.14 11.88
C ASP A 11 28.68 -38.51 13.30
N GLU A 12 29.28 -37.56 14.02
CA GLU A 12 29.69 -37.71 15.42
C GLU A 12 28.58 -37.17 16.37
N PRO A 13 27.83 -38.04 17.09
CA PRO A 13 26.78 -37.63 18.02
C PRO A 13 27.25 -36.68 19.13
N ILE A 14 28.50 -36.81 19.54
CA ILE A 14 29.11 -36.00 20.60
C ILE A 14 29.25 -34.54 20.15
N VAL A 15 29.59 -34.32 18.88
CA VAL A 15 29.71 -32.95 18.31
C VAL A 15 28.35 -32.26 18.27
N ILE A 16 27.31 -32.97 17.84
CA ILE A 16 25.95 -32.44 17.84
C ILE A 16 25.50 -32.10 19.25
N SER A 17 25.69 -33.01 20.21
CA SER A 17 25.32 -32.78 21.60
C SER A 17 26.05 -31.58 22.21
N ASP A 18 27.33 -31.41 21.92
CA ASP A 18 28.13 -30.29 22.38
C ASP A 18 27.62 -28.97 21.78
N LEU A 19 27.38 -28.92 20.48
CA LEU A 19 26.81 -27.73 19.81
C LEU A 19 25.45 -27.33 20.40
N MET A 20 24.56 -28.30 20.63
CA MET A 20 23.22 -28.03 21.18
C MET A 20 23.24 -27.49 22.60
N THR A 21 24.26 -27.83 23.40
CA THR A 21 24.35 -27.45 24.82
C THR A 21 25.32 -26.30 25.09
N ARG A 22 26.14 -25.90 24.12
CA ARG A 22 27.22 -24.91 24.26
C ARG A 22 26.72 -23.50 24.59
N ILE A 23 25.53 -23.15 24.12
CA ILE A 23 24.86 -21.85 24.33
C ILE A 23 23.36 -22.07 24.54
N ASP A 24 22.67 -21.05 25.03
CA ASP A 24 21.20 -21.02 25.02
C ASP A 24 20.72 -20.47 23.66
N TRP A 25 20.36 -21.38 22.74
CA TRP A 25 19.91 -21.03 21.40
C TRP A 25 18.65 -20.16 21.39
N ASN A 26 17.73 -20.38 22.36
CA ASN A 26 16.49 -19.61 22.43
C ASN A 26 16.76 -18.15 22.86
N LEU A 27 17.68 -17.92 23.79
CA LEU A 27 18.09 -16.56 24.19
C LEU A 27 18.75 -15.82 23.03
N GLU A 28 19.51 -16.53 22.18
CA GLU A 28 20.10 -15.95 20.96
C GLU A 28 19.08 -15.79 19.81
N GLY A 29 17.81 -16.22 20.01
CA GLY A 29 16.72 -16.11 19.03
C GLY A 29 16.77 -17.17 17.93
N PHE A 30 17.27 -18.37 18.25
CA PHE A 30 17.31 -19.53 17.35
C PHE A 30 16.56 -20.69 17.94
N GLU A 31 15.89 -21.49 17.09
CA GLU A 31 15.15 -22.69 17.46
C GLU A 31 15.76 -23.90 16.78
N ILE A 32 16.25 -24.88 17.55
CA ILE A 32 16.79 -26.13 17.01
C ILE A 32 15.63 -26.99 16.50
N LYS A 33 15.57 -27.24 15.20
CA LYS A 33 14.53 -28.09 14.56
C LYS A 33 14.92 -29.56 14.46
N GLY A 34 16.20 -29.83 14.49
CA GLY A 34 16.66 -31.20 14.45
C GLY A 34 18.12 -31.36 14.06
N TYR A 35 18.50 -32.60 13.83
CA TYR A 35 19.84 -32.98 13.41
C TYR A 35 19.82 -34.27 12.56
N ALA A 36 20.91 -34.55 11.88
CA ALA A 36 21.13 -35.77 11.13
C ALA A 36 22.57 -36.24 11.24
N TYR A 37 22.75 -37.56 11.18
CA TYR A 37 24.06 -38.20 11.22
C TYR A 37 24.58 -38.65 9.84
N SER A 38 23.83 -38.38 8.78
CA SER A 38 24.24 -38.66 7.39
C SER A 38 23.64 -37.61 6.43
N ALA A 39 24.30 -37.47 5.29
CA ALA A 39 23.84 -36.52 4.25
C ALA A 39 22.45 -36.89 3.68
N GLU A 40 22.16 -38.19 3.52
CA GLU A 40 20.85 -38.63 2.99
C GLU A 40 19.70 -38.31 3.95
N SER A 41 19.87 -38.62 5.26
CA SER A 41 18.87 -38.28 6.27
C SER A 41 18.72 -36.75 6.40
N ALA A 42 19.82 -36.00 6.31
CA ALA A 42 19.80 -34.54 6.33
C ALA A 42 18.96 -33.94 5.19
N LEU A 43 19.14 -34.44 3.96
CA LEU A 43 18.36 -33.92 2.80
C LEU A 43 16.85 -34.15 2.95
N THR A 44 16.46 -35.26 3.56
CA THR A 44 15.05 -35.57 3.83
C THR A 44 14.46 -34.61 4.87
N LEU A 45 15.13 -34.47 6.01
CA LEU A 45 14.68 -33.65 7.12
C LEU A 45 14.76 -32.14 6.81
N ILE A 46 15.77 -31.70 6.04
CA ILE A 46 15.89 -30.31 5.61
C ILE A 46 14.73 -29.91 4.68
N LYS A 47 14.25 -30.78 3.80
CA LYS A 47 13.06 -30.53 2.98
C LYS A 47 11.79 -30.41 3.82
N GLU A 48 11.70 -31.15 4.91
CA GLU A 48 10.55 -31.15 5.83
C GLU A 48 10.57 -29.89 6.72
N TYR A 49 11.68 -29.58 7.36
CA TYR A 49 11.77 -28.51 8.37
C TYR A 49 12.11 -27.15 7.80
N MET A 50 12.68 -27.11 6.57
CA MET A 50 13.09 -25.87 5.89
C MET A 50 13.89 -24.94 6.82
N PRO A 51 15.06 -25.37 7.33
CA PRO A 51 15.83 -24.58 8.28
C PRO A 51 16.43 -23.33 7.63
N ASP A 52 16.57 -22.27 8.44
CA ASP A 52 17.18 -21.01 8.05
C ASP A 52 18.72 -21.06 8.14
N LEU A 53 19.25 -21.86 9.06
CA LEU A 53 20.68 -22.06 9.30
C LEU A 53 20.99 -23.56 9.44
N VAL A 54 22.00 -24.03 8.72
CA VAL A 54 22.48 -25.41 8.81
C VAL A 54 23.98 -25.42 9.12
N PHE A 55 24.36 -26.12 10.16
CA PHE A 55 25.74 -26.48 10.44
C PHE A 55 26.02 -27.86 9.81
N VAL A 56 27.08 -27.95 8.99
CA VAL A 56 27.37 -29.15 8.19
C VAL A 56 28.82 -29.54 8.40
N ASP A 57 29.04 -30.75 8.87
CA ASP A 57 30.40 -31.34 8.88
C ASP A 57 30.91 -31.59 7.46
N VAL A 58 32.20 -31.26 7.21
CA VAL A 58 32.85 -31.50 5.92
C VAL A 58 32.96 -33.01 5.63
N ALA A 59 33.31 -33.82 6.65
CA ALA A 59 33.72 -35.19 6.51
C ALA A 59 32.59 -36.21 6.76
N LEU A 60 31.47 -36.06 6.06
CA LEU A 60 30.35 -36.97 6.17
C LEU A 60 30.59 -38.26 5.35
N PRO A 61 30.14 -39.44 5.84
CA PRO A 61 30.21 -40.69 5.08
C PRO A 61 29.37 -40.65 3.80
N GLY A 62 29.91 -41.14 2.70
CA GLY A 62 29.22 -41.33 1.43
C GLY A 62 29.13 -40.06 0.57
N MET A 63 28.66 -38.95 1.15
CA MET A 63 28.56 -37.62 0.47
C MET A 63 29.24 -36.58 1.32
N SER A 64 30.18 -35.82 0.77
CA SER A 64 30.86 -34.77 1.52
C SER A 64 29.92 -33.65 1.95
N GLY A 65 30.23 -32.95 3.05
CA GLY A 65 29.44 -31.81 3.51
C GLY A 65 29.41 -30.66 2.50
N LEU A 66 30.40 -30.54 1.63
CA LEU A 66 30.37 -29.57 0.53
C LEU A 66 29.34 -29.93 -0.55
N GLU A 67 29.27 -31.21 -0.94
CA GLU A 67 28.25 -31.69 -1.87
C GLU A 67 26.85 -31.57 -1.28
N LEU A 68 26.69 -31.89 0.02
CA LEU A 68 25.45 -31.68 0.75
C LEU A 68 25.06 -30.20 0.74
N SER A 69 26.01 -29.30 1.00
CA SER A 69 25.78 -27.84 0.99
C SER A 69 25.29 -27.34 -0.37
N ALA A 70 25.84 -27.85 -1.46
CA ALA A 70 25.35 -27.52 -2.81
C ALA A 70 23.89 -27.97 -3.00
N LYS A 71 23.53 -29.18 -2.59
CA LYS A 71 22.15 -29.68 -2.66
C LYS A 71 21.17 -28.90 -1.74
N ILE A 72 21.62 -28.48 -0.56
CA ILE A 72 20.83 -27.62 0.33
C ILE A 72 20.49 -26.28 -0.38
N ARG A 73 21.45 -25.70 -1.11
CA ARG A 73 21.25 -24.49 -1.91
C ARG A 73 20.22 -24.65 -3.04
N GLU A 74 20.16 -25.86 -3.63
CA GLU A 74 19.13 -26.16 -4.63
C GLU A 74 17.72 -26.24 -4.02
N ILE A 75 17.60 -26.76 -2.77
CA ILE A 75 16.35 -26.87 -2.04
C ILE A 75 15.87 -25.47 -1.59
N ASN A 76 16.74 -24.71 -0.93
CA ASN A 76 16.46 -23.36 -0.45
C ASN A 76 17.73 -22.50 -0.49
N ARG A 77 17.82 -21.60 -1.45
CA ARG A 77 18.97 -20.69 -1.61
C ARG A 77 19.17 -19.70 -0.47
N ASN A 78 18.15 -19.48 0.36
CA ASN A 78 18.22 -18.56 1.49
C ASN A 78 18.79 -19.22 2.75
N THR A 79 18.79 -20.54 2.84
CA THR A 79 19.41 -21.24 3.97
C THR A 79 20.87 -20.82 4.14
N ILE A 80 21.23 -20.37 5.31
CA ILE A 80 22.60 -20.05 5.68
C ILE A 80 23.33 -21.33 6.01
N ILE A 81 24.52 -21.53 5.47
CA ILE A 81 25.31 -22.74 5.70
C ILE A 81 26.59 -22.35 6.40
N VAL A 82 26.91 -23.04 7.48
CA VAL A 82 28.17 -22.97 8.23
C VAL A 82 28.82 -24.33 8.15
N ILE A 83 30.05 -24.40 7.67
CA ILE A 83 30.82 -25.63 7.61
C ILE A 83 31.57 -25.85 8.92
N LEU A 84 31.50 -27.08 9.44
CA LEU A 84 32.28 -27.56 10.56
C LEU A 84 33.38 -28.48 10.04
N SER A 85 34.60 -28.43 10.60
CA SER A 85 35.69 -29.36 10.24
C SER A 85 36.61 -29.62 11.41
N GLY A 86 37.18 -30.80 11.44
CA GLY A 86 38.21 -31.16 12.42
C GLY A 86 39.55 -30.43 12.21
N TYR A 87 39.84 -30.05 10.98
CA TYR A 87 41.11 -29.42 10.58
C TYR A 87 40.88 -28.24 9.64
N MET A 88 41.82 -27.29 9.65
CA MET A 88 41.84 -26.18 8.72
C MET A 88 42.55 -26.57 7.43
N GLU A 89 41.82 -27.02 6.42
CA GLU A 89 42.38 -27.31 5.10
C GLU A 89 41.99 -26.19 4.12
N PHE A 90 43.00 -25.58 3.51
CA PHE A 90 42.80 -24.43 2.63
C PHE A 90 41.90 -24.77 1.43
N ASP A 91 42.07 -25.94 0.84
CA ASP A 91 41.28 -26.37 -0.34
C ASP A 91 39.79 -26.53 -0.05
N TYR A 92 39.42 -27.04 1.13
CA TYR A 92 38.04 -27.15 1.55
C TYR A 92 37.42 -25.78 1.85
N ALA A 93 38.18 -24.90 2.49
CA ALA A 93 37.73 -23.52 2.75
C ALA A 93 37.49 -22.76 1.45
N GLN A 94 38.35 -22.88 0.44
CA GLN A 94 38.18 -22.23 -0.86
C GLN A 94 36.94 -22.79 -1.61
N LYS A 95 36.75 -24.10 -1.62
CA LYS A 95 35.53 -24.72 -2.21
C LYS A 95 34.27 -24.32 -1.48
N ALA A 96 34.27 -24.27 -0.15
CA ALA A 96 33.16 -23.81 0.65
C ALA A 96 32.73 -22.38 0.29
N MET A 97 33.71 -21.47 0.14
CA MET A 97 33.44 -20.10 -0.28
C MET A 97 32.82 -20.02 -1.68
N SER A 98 33.21 -20.87 -2.63
CA SER A 98 32.62 -20.91 -3.97
C SER A 98 31.16 -21.39 -3.98
N ILE A 99 30.76 -22.21 -3.02
CA ILE A 99 29.38 -22.65 -2.80
C ILE A 99 28.55 -21.54 -2.10
N GLY A 100 29.20 -20.52 -1.56
CA GLY A 100 28.56 -19.41 -0.87
C GLY A 100 28.16 -19.73 0.57
N VAL A 101 28.91 -20.60 1.28
CA VAL A 101 28.73 -20.79 2.73
C VAL A 101 29.07 -19.51 3.48
N LEU A 102 28.48 -19.32 4.66
CA LEU A 102 28.72 -18.12 5.46
C LEU A 102 30.14 -18.10 6.03
N THR A 103 30.56 -19.22 6.59
CA THR A 103 31.86 -19.37 7.24
C THR A 103 32.24 -20.83 7.40
N TYR A 104 33.53 -21.06 7.67
CA TYR A 104 34.14 -22.35 7.95
C TYR A 104 34.69 -22.32 9.38
N LEU A 105 34.22 -23.20 10.25
CA LEU A 105 34.60 -23.29 11.67
C LEU A 105 35.36 -24.56 11.95
N VAL A 106 36.41 -24.45 12.75
CA VAL A 106 37.22 -25.60 13.20
C VAL A 106 36.66 -26.11 14.52
N LYS A 107 36.23 -27.39 14.56
CA LYS A 107 35.49 -28.00 15.69
C LYS A 107 36.22 -27.79 17.04
N HIS A 108 37.55 -28.05 17.10
CA HIS A 108 38.33 -27.93 18.34
C HIS A 108 38.61 -26.47 18.78
N GLN A 109 38.32 -25.48 17.95
CA GLN A 109 38.45 -24.03 18.24
C GLN A 109 37.08 -23.38 18.53
N LEU A 110 36.01 -24.16 18.55
CA LEU A 110 34.67 -23.66 18.73
C LEU A 110 34.45 -23.26 20.19
N THR A 111 34.35 -21.97 20.47
CA THR A 111 33.97 -21.42 21.78
C THR A 111 32.54 -20.87 21.72
N ALA A 112 31.93 -20.63 22.90
CA ALA A 112 30.61 -19.98 22.95
C ALA A 112 30.60 -18.61 22.27
N GLU A 113 31.67 -17.84 22.46
CA GLU A 113 31.81 -16.48 21.90
C GLU A 113 31.85 -16.50 20.37
N ASN A 114 32.69 -17.37 19.77
CA ASN A 114 32.80 -17.42 18.31
C ASN A 114 31.56 -18.05 17.66
N LEU A 115 30.85 -18.95 18.38
CA LEU A 115 29.56 -19.45 17.94
C LEU A 115 28.50 -18.33 17.92
N ILE A 116 28.39 -17.54 18.99
CA ILE A 116 27.46 -16.40 19.06
C ILE A 116 27.79 -15.35 17.98
N GLU A 117 29.07 -15.07 17.73
CA GLU A 117 29.48 -14.15 16.64
C GLU A 117 29.04 -14.69 15.27
N THR A 118 29.18 -16.01 15.06
CA THR A 118 28.71 -16.68 13.84
C THR A 118 27.20 -16.60 13.67
N LEU A 119 26.44 -16.78 14.75
CA LEU A 119 24.99 -16.64 14.75
C LEU A 119 24.54 -15.22 14.41
N LYS A 120 25.22 -14.19 14.94
CA LYS A 120 24.96 -12.78 14.56
C LYS A 120 25.20 -12.53 13.08
N LYS A 121 26.31 -13.03 12.53
CA LYS A 121 26.60 -12.95 11.08
C LYS A 121 25.57 -13.73 10.25
N ALA A 122 25.15 -14.91 10.71
CA ALA A 122 24.13 -15.70 10.05
C ALA A 122 22.79 -14.97 9.98
N ARG A 123 22.35 -14.38 11.08
CA ARG A 123 21.11 -13.56 11.14
C ARG A 123 21.19 -12.38 10.20
N ALA A 124 22.23 -11.57 10.28
CA ALA A 124 22.38 -10.40 9.42
C ALA A 124 22.39 -10.76 7.91
N THR A 125 23.05 -11.87 7.56
CA THR A 125 23.08 -12.38 6.18
C THR A 125 21.71 -12.89 5.74
N PHE A 126 20.99 -13.62 6.59
CA PHE A 126 19.65 -14.13 6.32
C PHE A 126 18.65 -12.99 6.11
N GLU A 127 18.64 -12.00 7.00
CA GLU A 127 17.76 -10.83 6.90
C GLU A 127 18.05 -10.01 5.64
N SER A 128 19.33 -9.82 5.31
CA SER A 128 19.73 -9.14 4.07
C SER A 128 19.24 -9.87 2.82
N ARG A 129 19.39 -11.21 2.77
CA ARG A 129 18.89 -12.03 1.64
C ARG A 129 17.36 -11.96 1.55
N LYS A 130 16.66 -12.13 2.68
CA LYS A 130 15.20 -12.06 2.74
C LYS A 130 14.68 -10.69 2.28
N SER A 131 15.35 -9.61 2.67
CA SER A 131 15.01 -8.25 2.23
C SER A 131 15.22 -8.07 0.73
N ALA A 132 16.35 -8.55 0.19
CA ALA A 132 16.64 -8.50 -1.24
C ALA A 132 15.59 -9.30 -2.06
N ASP A 133 15.23 -10.50 -1.63
CA ASP A 133 14.19 -11.32 -2.26
C ASP A 133 12.83 -10.64 -2.23
N THR A 134 12.48 -10.02 -1.11
CA THR A 134 11.24 -9.24 -0.98
C THR A 134 11.23 -8.06 -1.94
N MET A 135 12.35 -7.35 -2.08
CA MET A 135 12.48 -6.23 -3.00
C MET A 135 12.33 -6.68 -4.46
N ILE A 136 13.02 -7.77 -4.85
CA ILE A 136 12.89 -8.36 -6.19
C ILE A 136 11.44 -8.77 -6.45
N LYS A 137 10.81 -9.48 -5.52
CA LYS A 137 9.41 -9.89 -5.62
C LYS A 137 8.48 -8.70 -5.84
N LYS A 138 8.60 -7.64 -5.04
CA LYS A 138 7.78 -6.41 -5.18
C LYS A 138 8.02 -5.74 -6.54
N GLN A 139 9.27 -5.67 -7.00
CA GLN A 139 9.59 -5.12 -8.32
C GLN A 139 8.94 -5.91 -9.45
N LEU A 140 8.98 -7.25 -9.39
CA LEU A 140 8.32 -8.11 -10.38
C LEU A 140 6.79 -7.92 -10.38
N LEU A 141 6.17 -7.78 -9.21
CA LEU A 141 4.73 -7.49 -9.11
C LEU A 141 4.38 -6.13 -9.72
N VAL A 142 5.19 -5.09 -9.48
CA VAL A 142 4.99 -3.77 -10.10
C VAL A 142 5.11 -3.84 -11.62
N GLN A 143 6.05 -4.61 -12.17
CA GLN A 143 6.14 -4.83 -13.62
C GLN A 143 4.88 -5.51 -14.19
N LEU A 144 4.30 -6.47 -13.46
CA LEU A 144 3.02 -7.09 -13.83
C LEU A 144 1.85 -6.08 -13.75
N PHE A 145 1.83 -5.22 -12.75
CA PHE A 145 0.79 -4.18 -12.60
C PHE A 145 0.82 -3.16 -13.72
N ASN A 146 2.02 -2.81 -14.21
CA ASN A 146 2.22 -1.88 -15.32
C ASN A 146 1.99 -2.50 -16.71
N GLY A 147 1.83 -3.83 -16.79
CA GLY A 147 1.80 -4.54 -18.07
C GLY A 147 3.12 -4.53 -18.84
N GLU A 148 4.23 -4.18 -18.18
CA GLU A 148 5.57 -4.15 -18.81
C GLU A 148 6.04 -5.53 -19.22
N ARG A 149 5.61 -6.56 -18.49
CA ARG A 149 5.87 -7.97 -18.76
C ARG A 149 4.68 -8.82 -18.34
N SER A 150 4.41 -9.90 -19.06
CA SER A 150 3.50 -10.93 -18.61
C SER A 150 4.25 -12.00 -17.79
N TYR A 151 3.54 -12.70 -16.91
CA TYR A 151 4.13 -13.79 -16.12
C TYR A 151 4.81 -14.86 -17.00
N ASP A 152 4.20 -15.20 -18.16
CA ASP A 152 4.73 -16.21 -19.07
C ASP A 152 6.04 -15.78 -19.77
N GLN A 153 6.36 -14.48 -19.78
CA GLN A 153 7.60 -13.94 -20.36
C GLN A 153 8.76 -13.87 -19.35
N MET A 154 8.50 -14.19 -18.08
CA MET A 154 9.52 -14.18 -17.05
C MET A 154 10.40 -15.42 -17.11
N GLN A 155 11.67 -15.26 -16.73
CA GLN A 155 12.58 -16.40 -16.59
C GLN A 155 12.16 -17.31 -15.44
N PRO A 156 12.43 -18.63 -15.46
CA PRO A 156 12.06 -19.55 -14.37
C PRO A 156 12.50 -19.09 -12.98
N GLN A 157 13.69 -18.48 -12.89
CA GLN A 157 14.20 -17.93 -11.64
C GLN A 157 13.33 -16.74 -11.13
N GLN A 158 12.84 -15.89 -12.01
CA GLN A 158 11.94 -14.79 -11.65
C GLN A 158 10.56 -15.32 -11.23
N GLN A 159 10.06 -16.34 -11.95
CA GLN A 159 8.79 -16.98 -11.62
C GLN A 159 8.84 -17.64 -10.23
N SER A 160 10.00 -18.16 -9.80
CA SER A 160 10.13 -18.77 -8.48
C SER A 160 9.88 -17.77 -7.32
N TYR A 161 10.17 -16.49 -7.49
CA TYR A 161 9.84 -15.45 -6.50
C TYR A 161 8.33 -15.22 -6.35
N LEU A 162 7.57 -15.55 -7.38
CA LEU A 162 6.12 -15.37 -7.44
C LEU A 162 5.34 -16.67 -7.15
N SER A 163 6.02 -17.74 -6.74
CA SER A 163 5.40 -19.06 -6.51
C SER A 163 4.26 -19.02 -5.48
N VAL A 164 4.33 -18.15 -4.49
CA VAL A 164 3.29 -17.96 -3.47
C VAL A 164 1.94 -17.50 -4.07
N TYR A 165 1.95 -16.93 -5.29
CA TYR A 165 0.75 -16.45 -5.99
C TYR A 165 0.25 -17.39 -7.09
N MET A 166 0.72 -18.64 -7.13
CA MET A 166 0.25 -19.64 -8.12
C MET A 166 -1.18 -20.09 -7.86
N GLU A 167 -1.61 -20.09 -6.60
CA GLU A 167 -3.02 -20.28 -6.25
C GLU A 167 -3.80 -18.99 -6.44
N PRO A 168 -5.08 -19.07 -6.87
CA PRO A 168 -5.93 -17.89 -6.97
C PRO A 168 -6.06 -17.15 -5.63
N PHE A 169 -5.99 -15.84 -5.69
CA PHE A 169 -6.07 -14.95 -4.53
C PHE A 169 -7.06 -13.81 -4.78
N GLN A 170 -7.48 -13.17 -3.73
CA GLN A 170 -8.25 -11.94 -3.79
C GLN A 170 -7.33 -10.74 -3.70
N ILE A 171 -7.48 -9.74 -4.57
CA ILE A 171 -6.78 -8.46 -4.45
C ILE A 171 -7.71 -7.36 -3.97
N MET A 172 -7.17 -6.50 -3.12
CA MET A 172 -7.88 -5.35 -2.54
C MET A 172 -6.97 -4.13 -2.56
N GLY A 173 -7.54 -2.97 -2.87
CA GLY A 173 -6.82 -1.70 -2.91
C GLY A 173 -7.27 -0.78 -1.78
N PHE A 174 -6.31 -0.07 -1.16
CA PHE A 174 -6.57 0.87 -0.07
C PHE A 174 -5.83 2.16 -0.33
N ARG A 175 -6.49 3.29 -0.07
CA ARG A 175 -5.91 4.62 -0.20
C ARG A 175 -6.43 5.51 0.92
N PRO A 176 -5.62 6.43 1.52
CA PRO A 176 -6.14 7.45 2.41
C PRO A 176 -7.29 8.21 1.75
N TRP A 177 -8.39 8.36 2.46
CA TRP A 177 -9.57 9.02 1.94
C TRP A 177 -9.47 10.52 2.22
N ALA A 178 -8.83 11.22 1.29
CA ALA A 178 -8.60 12.65 1.38
C ALA A 178 -9.85 13.46 1.08
N PRO A 179 -10.03 14.64 1.69
CA PRO A 179 -11.03 15.60 1.26
C PRO A 179 -10.84 15.95 -0.23
N TYR A 180 -11.93 16.18 -0.95
CA TYR A 180 -11.92 16.28 -2.40
C TYR A 180 -10.88 17.27 -2.96
N PHE A 181 -10.76 18.46 -2.38
CA PHE A 181 -9.85 19.49 -2.85
C PHE A 181 -8.37 19.25 -2.45
N TYR A 182 -8.10 18.30 -1.55
CA TYR A 182 -6.76 17.97 -1.06
C TYR A 182 -6.26 16.59 -1.52
N ARG A 183 -6.93 15.96 -2.50
CA ARG A 183 -6.59 14.61 -2.96
C ARG A 183 -5.19 14.45 -3.55
N GLN A 184 -4.59 15.55 -4.03
CA GLN A 184 -3.23 15.58 -4.57
C GLN A 184 -2.19 16.00 -3.53
N ASP A 185 -2.60 16.33 -2.31
CA ASP A 185 -1.69 16.70 -1.23
C ASP A 185 -0.97 15.47 -0.71
N SER A 186 0.36 15.55 -0.60
CA SER A 186 1.23 14.47 -0.14
C SER A 186 0.89 13.95 1.27
N ARG A 187 0.24 14.76 2.11
CA ARG A 187 -0.26 14.34 3.43
C ARG A 187 -1.24 13.17 3.36
N TRP A 188 -1.92 12.99 2.22
CA TRP A 188 -2.88 11.93 1.96
C TRP A 188 -2.33 10.83 1.07
N SER A 189 -1.00 10.70 1.03
CA SER A 189 -0.34 9.61 0.29
C SER A 189 -0.26 8.34 1.13
N VAL A 190 -0.27 7.19 0.45
CA VAL A 190 0.05 5.92 1.09
C VAL A 190 1.55 5.89 1.39
N LEU A 191 1.90 5.55 2.63
CA LEU A 191 3.27 5.51 3.12
C LEU A 191 3.70 4.05 3.40
N PRO A 192 5.01 3.73 3.36
CA PRO A 192 5.51 2.38 3.66
C PRO A 192 5.05 1.84 5.02
N GLN A 193 4.93 2.69 6.03
CA GLN A 193 4.40 2.30 7.35
C GLN A 193 2.99 1.68 7.29
N HIS A 194 2.17 2.02 6.30
CA HIS A 194 0.83 1.43 6.15
C HIS A 194 0.90 -0.06 5.72
N GLU A 195 1.97 -0.49 5.03
CA GLU A 195 2.21 -1.91 4.77
C GLU A 195 2.50 -2.68 6.06
N GLU A 196 3.38 -2.13 6.91
CA GLU A 196 3.79 -2.75 8.18
C GLU A 196 2.57 -2.91 9.11
N LEU A 197 1.72 -1.90 9.20
CA LEU A 197 0.49 -1.95 10.00
C LEU A 197 -0.44 -3.11 9.63
N LEU A 198 -0.48 -3.50 8.35
CA LEU A 198 -1.31 -4.60 7.88
C LEU A 198 -0.67 -5.98 8.09
N MET A 199 0.64 -6.08 7.89
CA MET A 199 1.33 -7.38 7.97
C MET A 199 1.41 -7.92 9.40
N GLU A 200 1.28 -7.07 10.41
CA GLU A 200 1.25 -7.46 11.83
C GLU A 200 -0.13 -7.91 12.33
N GLU A 201 -1.18 -7.78 11.50
CA GLU A 201 -2.55 -8.07 11.91
C GLU A 201 -2.98 -9.49 11.56
N ASN A 202 -3.62 -10.15 12.52
CA ASN A 202 -4.26 -11.44 12.30
C ASN A 202 -5.77 -11.25 12.14
N PHE A 203 -6.30 -11.68 11.01
CA PHE A 203 -7.72 -11.62 10.70
C PHE A 203 -8.36 -13.00 10.78
N GLU A 204 -9.56 -13.07 11.35
CA GLU A 204 -10.33 -14.31 11.40
C GLU A 204 -10.90 -14.65 10.01
N GLY A 205 -10.64 -15.87 9.53
CA GLY A 205 -11.20 -16.39 8.29
C GLY A 205 -10.45 -16.01 7.00
N PHE A 206 -9.42 -15.15 7.07
CA PHE A 206 -8.56 -14.84 5.92
C PHE A 206 -7.16 -14.42 6.35
N GLN A 207 -6.22 -14.47 5.42
CA GLN A 207 -4.84 -14.09 5.65
C GLN A 207 -4.39 -13.08 4.59
N ILE A 208 -3.71 -12.02 5.02
CA ILE A 208 -2.96 -11.17 4.10
C ILE A 208 -1.64 -11.88 3.79
N VAL A 209 -1.47 -12.28 2.53
CA VAL A 209 -0.28 -12.99 2.06
C VAL A 209 0.86 -12.02 1.80
N ASP A 210 0.52 -10.86 1.26
CA ASP A 210 1.49 -9.81 0.92
C ASP A 210 0.81 -8.47 0.68
N THR A 211 1.62 -7.41 0.67
CA THR A 211 1.19 -6.05 0.34
C THR A 211 2.20 -5.37 -0.58
N VAL A 212 1.72 -4.52 -1.48
CA VAL A 212 2.57 -3.76 -2.41
C VAL A 212 2.06 -2.33 -2.53
N LEU A 213 2.96 -1.37 -2.34
CA LEU A 213 2.68 0.04 -2.65
C LEU A 213 2.75 0.27 -4.16
N TYR A 214 1.67 0.78 -4.75
CA TYR A 214 1.58 1.04 -6.17
C TYR A 214 0.70 2.26 -6.47
N GLN A 215 1.24 3.26 -7.16
CA GLN A 215 0.51 4.46 -7.61
C GLN A 215 -0.39 5.08 -6.52
N ASN A 216 0.17 5.37 -5.36
CA ASN A 216 -0.57 5.89 -4.20
C ASN A 216 -1.72 4.98 -3.72
N MET A 217 -1.59 3.68 -3.92
CA MET A 217 -2.52 2.64 -3.47
C MET A 217 -1.74 1.52 -2.76
N LEU A 218 -2.22 1.05 -1.63
CA LEU A 218 -1.77 -0.18 -1.00
C LEU A 218 -2.57 -1.34 -1.56
N VAL A 219 -1.93 -2.22 -2.32
CA VAL A 219 -2.53 -3.45 -2.85
C VAL A 219 -2.26 -4.57 -1.88
N ALA A 220 -3.29 -5.17 -1.32
CA ALA A 220 -3.20 -6.35 -0.47
C ALA A 220 -3.61 -7.61 -1.25
N PHE A 221 -2.80 -8.66 -1.12
CA PHE A 221 -3.08 -10.02 -1.60
C PHE A 221 -3.67 -10.83 -0.46
N VAL A 222 -4.90 -11.28 -0.62
CA VAL A 222 -5.67 -11.92 0.45
C VAL A 222 -6.00 -13.35 0.06
N ARG A 223 -5.65 -14.30 0.93
CA ARG A 223 -6.08 -15.69 0.84
C ARG A 223 -7.22 -15.93 1.81
N ILE A 224 -8.34 -16.42 1.30
CA ILE A 224 -9.54 -16.68 2.09
C ILE A 224 -9.58 -18.16 2.41
N SER A 225 -9.78 -18.50 3.70
CA SER A 225 -9.67 -19.87 4.21
C SER A 225 -10.84 -20.78 3.81
N ASN A 226 -11.97 -20.23 3.38
CA ASN A 226 -13.18 -20.99 3.06
C ASN A 226 -13.30 -21.31 1.57
N LYS A 227 -13.62 -22.58 1.25
CA LYS A 227 -13.98 -22.99 -0.11
C LYS A 227 -15.35 -22.41 -0.46
N PHE A 228 -15.38 -21.50 -1.42
CA PHE A 228 -16.62 -20.84 -1.85
C PHE A 228 -17.49 -21.75 -2.69
N ILE A 229 -18.79 -21.74 -2.40
CA ILE A 229 -19.84 -22.36 -3.21
C ILE A 229 -20.62 -21.21 -3.90
N GLY A 230 -20.04 -20.64 -4.96
CA GLY A 230 -20.69 -19.67 -5.85
C GLY A 230 -20.22 -18.22 -5.71
N THR A 231 -20.46 -17.45 -6.78
CA THR A 231 -19.98 -16.07 -6.97
C THR A 231 -20.53 -15.09 -5.91
N LYS A 232 -21.78 -15.27 -5.48
CA LYS A 232 -22.40 -14.38 -4.49
C LYS A 232 -21.73 -14.47 -3.12
N ALA A 233 -21.36 -15.69 -2.70
CA ALA A 233 -20.63 -15.92 -1.45
C ALA A 233 -19.23 -15.30 -1.51
N LEU A 234 -18.53 -15.47 -2.64
CA LEU A 234 -17.21 -14.85 -2.86
C LEU A 234 -17.29 -13.32 -2.73
N ILE A 235 -18.23 -12.67 -3.40
CA ILE A 235 -18.40 -11.21 -3.35
C ILE A 235 -18.70 -10.73 -1.92
N SER A 236 -19.57 -11.43 -1.20
CA SER A 236 -19.93 -11.09 0.19
C SER A 236 -18.71 -11.21 1.11
N THR A 237 -17.94 -12.29 0.98
CA THR A 237 -16.73 -12.50 1.81
C THR A 237 -15.63 -11.51 1.44
N ALA A 238 -15.39 -11.26 0.15
CA ALA A 238 -14.43 -10.25 -0.29
C ALA A 238 -14.78 -8.86 0.24
N HIS A 239 -16.07 -8.49 0.24
CA HIS A 239 -16.54 -7.25 0.84
C HIS A 239 -16.24 -7.20 2.34
N HIS A 240 -16.57 -8.27 3.08
CA HIS A 240 -16.32 -8.34 4.52
C HIS A 240 -14.83 -8.23 4.85
N CYS A 241 -13.95 -8.96 4.16
CA CYS A 241 -12.51 -8.86 4.32
C CYS A 241 -12.01 -7.44 4.03
N CYS A 242 -12.49 -6.82 2.95
CA CYS A 242 -12.10 -5.46 2.55
C CYS A 242 -12.51 -4.42 3.61
N VAL A 243 -13.70 -4.54 4.18
CA VAL A 243 -14.17 -3.67 5.28
C VAL A 243 -13.30 -3.86 6.51
N ALA A 244 -13.03 -5.08 6.94
CA ALA A 244 -12.21 -5.38 8.11
C ALA A 244 -10.78 -4.80 7.98
N ILE A 245 -10.14 -4.98 6.82
CA ILE A 245 -8.82 -4.42 6.55
C ILE A 245 -8.86 -2.88 6.56
N LYS A 246 -9.84 -2.27 5.89
CA LYS A 246 -10.02 -0.81 5.85
C LYS A 246 -10.18 -0.22 7.25
N GLU A 247 -10.99 -0.83 8.09
CA GLU A 247 -11.23 -0.37 9.47
C GLU A 247 -9.99 -0.51 10.34
N SER A 248 -9.24 -1.61 10.19
CA SER A 248 -7.97 -1.79 10.89
C SER A 248 -6.95 -0.73 10.47
N LEU A 249 -6.76 -0.51 9.16
CA LEU A 249 -5.89 0.55 8.63
C LEU A 249 -6.30 1.92 9.15
N SER A 250 -7.58 2.27 9.06
CA SER A 250 -8.07 3.59 9.45
C SER A 250 -7.86 3.86 10.94
N ARG A 251 -8.05 2.84 11.79
CA ARG A 251 -7.83 2.93 13.23
C ARG A 251 -6.35 3.08 13.57
N LYS A 252 -5.46 2.26 12.97
CA LYS A 252 -4.02 2.26 13.28
C LYS A 252 -3.29 3.47 12.70
N ALA A 253 -3.69 3.93 11.52
CA ALA A 253 -3.11 5.09 10.86
C ALA A 253 -3.72 6.42 11.33
N GLU A 254 -4.80 6.39 12.12
CA GLU A 254 -5.56 7.56 12.60
C GLU A 254 -6.08 8.47 11.48
N ILE A 255 -6.22 7.93 10.26
CA ILE A 255 -6.79 8.61 9.10
C ILE A 255 -7.80 7.70 8.40
N PRO A 256 -8.87 8.26 7.78
CA PRO A 256 -9.83 7.44 7.05
C PRO A 256 -9.21 6.87 5.76
N PHE A 257 -9.56 5.63 5.43
CA PHE A 257 -9.20 4.98 4.17
C PHE A 257 -10.44 4.72 3.31
N ALA A 258 -10.29 4.89 1.99
CA ALA A 258 -11.15 4.30 0.99
C ALA A 258 -10.59 2.93 0.60
N ALA A 259 -11.48 2.02 0.23
CA ALA A 259 -11.11 0.67 -0.15
C ALA A 259 -11.85 0.20 -1.40
N ALA A 260 -11.21 -0.68 -2.17
CA ALA A 260 -11.82 -1.37 -3.29
C ALA A 260 -11.42 -2.84 -3.29
N TYR A 261 -12.32 -3.72 -3.73
CA TYR A 261 -12.06 -5.15 -3.87
C TYR A 261 -12.54 -5.66 -5.21
N HIS A 262 -11.91 -6.71 -5.71
CA HIS A 262 -12.31 -7.36 -6.95
C HIS A 262 -13.45 -8.36 -6.70
N THR A 263 -14.40 -8.46 -7.63
CA THR A 263 -15.57 -9.37 -7.49
C THR A 263 -15.29 -10.80 -7.93
N LYS A 264 -14.09 -11.09 -8.38
CA LYS A 264 -13.58 -12.43 -8.77
C LYS A 264 -12.22 -12.68 -8.15
N MET A 265 -11.79 -13.93 -8.10
CA MET A 265 -10.41 -14.28 -7.76
C MET A 265 -9.46 -13.80 -8.85
N SER A 266 -8.30 -13.31 -8.45
CA SER A 266 -7.23 -12.85 -9.33
C SER A 266 -6.16 -13.92 -9.49
N THR A 267 -5.41 -13.81 -10.57
CA THR A 267 -4.24 -14.64 -10.89
C THR A 267 -3.10 -13.73 -11.35
N LEU A 268 -1.87 -14.25 -11.40
CA LEU A 268 -0.73 -13.47 -11.91
C LEU A 268 -0.95 -12.92 -13.34
N LYS A 269 -1.74 -13.62 -14.16
CA LYS A 269 -2.07 -13.20 -15.54
C LYS A 269 -3.11 -12.08 -15.62
N SER A 270 -3.93 -11.92 -14.63
CA SER A 270 -4.98 -10.88 -14.60
C SER A 270 -4.59 -9.62 -13.83
N LEU A 271 -3.42 -9.59 -13.20
CA LEU A 271 -3.03 -8.54 -12.25
C LEU A 271 -3.07 -7.12 -12.85
N GLU A 272 -2.56 -6.92 -14.07
CA GLU A 272 -2.59 -5.61 -14.74
C GLU A 272 -4.02 -5.04 -14.79
N SER A 273 -4.95 -5.82 -15.36
CA SER A 273 -6.34 -5.39 -15.49
C SER A 273 -7.04 -5.24 -14.13
N ASP A 274 -6.77 -6.15 -13.21
CA ASP A 274 -7.41 -6.20 -11.92
C ASP A 274 -6.96 -5.02 -11.03
N VAL A 275 -5.66 -4.71 -10.98
CA VAL A 275 -5.11 -3.56 -10.26
C VAL A 275 -5.58 -2.23 -10.87
N SER A 276 -5.64 -2.13 -12.20
CA SER A 276 -6.19 -0.96 -12.88
C SER A 276 -7.65 -0.70 -12.50
N GLN A 277 -8.46 -1.76 -12.41
CA GLN A 277 -9.87 -1.65 -11.99
C GLN A 277 -10.01 -1.23 -10.51
N LEU A 278 -9.15 -1.72 -9.61
CA LEU A 278 -9.11 -1.26 -8.22
C LEU A 278 -8.82 0.23 -8.13
N ASN A 279 -7.83 0.70 -8.91
CA ASN A 279 -7.46 2.12 -8.93
C ASN A 279 -8.62 3.00 -9.40
N ILE A 280 -9.30 2.62 -10.49
CA ILE A 280 -10.49 3.32 -11.00
C ILE A 280 -11.60 3.35 -9.93
N GLU A 281 -11.83 2.27 -9.21
CA GLU A 281 -12.88 2.22 -8.19
C GLU A 281 -12.53 3.04 -6.95
N LEU A 282 -11.26 3.08 -6.55
CA LEU A 282 -10.78 3.99 -5.50
C LEU A 282 -10.94 5.47 -5.89
N ASP A 283 -10.71 5.81 -7.15
CA ASP A 283 -10.97 7.17 -7.66
C ASP A 283 -12.45 7.53 -7.58
N ARG A 284 -13.34 6.53 -7.69
CA ARG A 284 -14.79 6.70 -7.53
C ARG A 284 -15.25 6.69 -6.08
N SER A 285 -14.38 6.52 -5.12
CA SER A 285 -14.74 6.48 -3.69
C SER A 285 -15.54 7.71 -3.22
N ILE A 286 -15.41 8.86 -3.92
CA ILE A 286 -16.21 10.07 -3.66
C ILE A 286 -17.71 9.87 -3.87
N PHE A 287 -18.09 8.86 -4.67
CA PHE A 287 -19.50 8.54 -4.96
C PHE A 287 -20.06 7.45 -4.04
N HIS A 288 -19.26 6.92 -3.10
CA HIS A 288 -19.66 5.85 -2.20
C HIS A 288 -19.82 6.35 -0.76
N GLN A 289 -21.00 6.16 -0.18
CA GLN A 289 -21.25 6.53 1.23
C GLN A 289 -20.37 5.73 2.21
N ASN A 290 -20.09 4.47 1.91
CA ASN A 290 -19.33 3.57 2.80
C ASN A 290 -17.84 3.50 2.47
N GLN A 291 -17.33 4.29 1.52
CA GLN A 291 -15.90 4.32 1.12
C GLN A 291 -15.34 2.96 0.65
N VAL A 292 -16.21 1.98 0.36
CA VAL A 292 -15.82 0.66 -0.14
C VAL A 292 -16.52 0.38 -1.46
N GLY A 293 -15.74 0.16 -2.51
CA GLY A 293 -16.21 -0.08 -3.87
C GLY A 293 -15.90 -1.49 -4.36
N ALA A 294 -16.78 -2.03 -5.21
CA ALA A 294 -16.58 -3.31 -5.88
C ALA A 294 -16.10 -3.08 -7.33
N ALA A 295 -14.83 -3.36 -7.59
CA ALA A 295 -14.24 -3.23 -8.92
C ALA A 295 -14.85 -4.24 -9.90
N ARG A 296 -15.41 -3.73 -11.01
CA ARG A 296 -16.04 -4.51 -12.07
C ARG A 296 -15.58 -4.01 -13.42
N LEU A 297 -15.51 -4.91 -14.41
CA LEU A 297 -15.37 -4.52 -15.80
C LEU A 297 -16.51 -3.61 -16.23
N MET A 298 -16.21 -2.36 -16.55
CA MET A 298 -17.20 -1.41 -17.02
C MET A 298 -17.04 -1.14 -18.52
N SER A 299 -18.15 -1.03 -19.23
CA SER A 299 -18.15 -0.52 -20.60
C SER A 299 -17.74 0.95 -20.62
N LYS A 300 -16.80 1.34 -21.49
CA LYS A 300 -16.45 2.75 -21.75
C LYS A 300 -17.69 3.45 -22.33
N LYS A 301 -18.37 4.27 -21.52
CA LYS A 301 -19.35 5.24 -22.05
C LYS A 301 -18.61 6.53 -22.39
N ALA A 302 -19.00 7.16 -23.50
CA ALA A 302 -18.42 8.43 -23.94
C ALA A 302 -18.58 9.52 -22.87
N SER A 303 -17.56 10.35 -22.70
CA SER A 303 -17.58 11.55 -21.85
C SER A 303 -18.54 12.57 -22.45
N THR A 304 -19.32 13.24 -21.62
CA THR A 304 -20.15 14.38 -22.01
C THR A 304 -19.30 15.64 -21.93
N SER A 305 -19.21 16.39 -23.02
CA SER A 305 -18.56 17.71 -23.04
C SER A 305 -19.48 18.74 -22.39
N TYR A 306 -19.09 19.27 -21.24
CA TYR A 306 -19.79 20.40 -20.60
C TYR A 306 -19.34 21.71 -21.21
N SER A 307 -20.28 22.50 -21.76
CA SER A 307 -19.98 23.81 -22.29
C SER A 307 -19.70 24.81 -21.16
N PHE A 308 -18.65 25.62 -21.34
CA PHE A 308 -18.22 26.62 -20.38
C PHE A 308 -19.31 27.68 -20.14
N ILE A 309 -19.53 28.10 -18.90
CA ILE A 309 -20.39 29.20 -18.51
C ILE A 309 -19.49 30.40 -18.20
N THR A 310 -19.55 31.42 -19.03
CA THR A 310 -18.78 32.65 -18.81
C THR A 310 -19.38 33.47 -17.65
N LYS A 311 -18.57 34.33 -17.01
CA LYS A 311 -19.03 35.29 -15.99
C LYS A 311 -20.24 36.11 -16.47
N GLN A 312 -20.19 36.64 -17.69
CA GLN A 312 -21.27 37.45 -18.25
C GLN A 312 -22.56 36.64 -18.45
N ALA A 313 -22.43 35.39 -18.93
CA ALA A 313 -23.59 34.50 -19.08
C ALA A 313 -24.19 34.11 -17.72
N PHE A 314 -23.36 33.93 -16.70
CA PHE A 314 -23.81 33.65 -15.34
C PHE A 314 -24.57 34.80 -14.72
N ILE A 315 -24.07 36.04 -14.86
CA ILE A 315 -24.73 37.24 -14.33
C ILE A 315 -26.03 37.50 -15.07
N ASN A 316 -26.00 37.51 -16.42
CA ASN A 316 -27.16 37.90 -17.24
C ASN A 316 -28.30 36.86 -17.21
N ASN A 317 -28.00 35.59 -16.99
CA ASN A 317 -28.99 34.50 -16.98
C ASN A 317 -28.73 33.51 -15.86
N TYR A 318 -28.78 34.01 -14.65
CA TYR A 318 -28.41 33.27 -13.45
C TYR A 318 -29.16 31.95 -13.28
N GLU A 319 -30.50 31.97 -13.35
CA GLU A 319 -31.32 30.78 -13.09
C GLU A 319 -31.00 29.64 -14.08
N HIS A 320 -30.88 29.96 -15.35
CA HIS A 320 -30.52 28.99 -16.39
C HIS A 320 -29.07 28.46 -16.21
N SER A 321 -28.15 29.35 -15.82
CA SER A 321 -26.74 29.00 -15.57
C SER A 321 -26.64 28.07 -14.36
N MET A 322 -27.35 28.37 -13.26
CA MET A 322 -27.39 27.53 -12.07
C MET A 322 -28.03 26.19 -12.34
N GLU A 323 -29.11 26.13 -13.12
CA GLU A 323 -29.76 24.87 -13.53
C GLU A 323 -28.80 23.99 -14.33
N ARG A 324 -28.05 24.57 -15.29
CA ARG A 324 -27.04 23.83 -16.05
C ARG A 324 -25.92 23.31 -15.19
N ILE A 325 -25.42 24.08 -14.22
CA ILE A 325 -24.39 23.67 -13.27
C ILE A 325 -24.91 22.50 -12.42
N LYS A 326 -26.09 22.64 -11.83
CA LYS A 326 -26.72 21.59 -11.02
C LYS A 326 -26.90 20.31 -11.81
N ASN A 327 -27.48 20.38 -13.00
CA ASN A 327 -27.69 19.24 -13.88
C ASN A 327 -26.37 18.55 -14.27
N GLY A 328 -25.32 19.33 -14.55
CA GLY A 328 -23.98 18.80 -14.87
C GLY A 328 -23.37 18.01 -13.71
N LEU A 329 -23.38 18.60 -12.50
CA LEU A 329 -22.89 17.94 -11.29
C LEU A 329 -23.70 16.68 -10.96
N GLU A 330 -25.03 16.76 -11.04
CA GLU A 330 -25.95 15.66 -10.76
C GLU A 330 -25.80 14.51 -11.77
N GLU A 331 -25.65 14.82 -13.07
CA GLU A 331 -25.42 13.82 -14.10
C GLU A 331 -24.07 13.09 -13.91
N ALA A 332 -22.99 13.84 -13.61
CA ALA A 332 -21.70 13.27 -13.31
C ALA A 332 -21.73 12.38 -12.07
N TRP A 333 -22.45 12.81 -11.02
CA TRP A 333 -22.66 12.05 -9.79
C TRP A 333 -23.48 10.78 -10.01
N LYS A 334 -24.68 10.88 -10.63
CA LYS A 334 -25.56 9.73 -10.91
C LYS A 334 -24.88 8.67 -11.78
N ASN A 335 -24.07 9.10 -12.74
CA ASN A 335 -23.34 8.20 -13.62
C ASN A 335 -21.99 7.75 -13.04
N LYS A 336 -21.59 8.23 -11.84
CA LYS A 336 -20.28 7.98 -11.18
C LYS A 336 -19.09 8.22 -12.12
N ARG A 337 -19.12 9.31 -12.89
CA ARG A 337 -18.07 9.69 -13.84
C ARG A 337 -17.14 10.72 -13.20
N LEU A 338 -16.01 10.24 -12.67
CA LEU A 338 -15.06 11.11 -11.98
C LEU A 338 -14.49 12.22 -12.89
N THR A 339 -14.12 11.90 -14.13
CA THR A 339 -13.60 12.88 -15.10
C THR A 339 -14.59 14.00 -15.38
N ASP A 340 -15.86 13.69 -15.57
CA ASP A 340 -16.92 14.66 -15.81
C ASP A 340 -17.15 15.52 -14.57
N PHE A 341 -17.12 14.89 -13.36
CA PHE A 341 -17.26 15.60 -12.10
C PHE A 341 -16.10 16.59 -11.87
N ILE A 342 -14.86 16.16 -12.12
CA ILE A 342 -13.67 17.03 -12.04
C ILE A 342 -13.80 18.19 -13.03
N GLN A 343 -14.15 17.93 -14.29
CA GLN A 343 -14.33 18.99 -15.28
C GLN A 343 -15.41 20.01 -14.86
N CYS A 344 -16.53 19.56 -14.30
CA CYS A 344 -17.55 20.45 -13.77
C CYS A 344 -17.03 21.31 -12.63
N THR A 345 -16.35 20.70 -11.66
CA THR A 345 -15.83 21.42 -10.49
C THR A 345 -14.74 22.41 -10.85
N ASP A 346 -13.84 22.07 -11.79
CA ASP A 346 -12.79 22.98 -12.26
C ASP A 346 -13.37 24.20 -13.00
N LYS A 347 -14.38 23.99 -13.84
CA LYS A 347 -15.09 25.10 -14.49
C LYS A 347 -15.84 26.01 -13.50
N ILE A 348 -16.38 25.43 -12.43
CA ILE A 348 -16.99 26.22 -11.36
C ILE A 348 -15.92 27.02 -10.61
N LYS A 349 -14.74 26.47 -10.35
CA LYS A 349 -13.61 27.21 -9.75
C LYS A 349 -13.20 28.39 -10.64
N GLU A 350 -13.05 28.17 -11.95
CA GLU A 350 -12.74 29.25 -12.92
C GLU A 350 -13.79 30.35 -12.87
N LEU A 351 -15.07 30.00 -12.82
CA LEU A 351 -16.17 30.94 -12.71
C LEU A 351 -16.12 31.73 -11.39
N LEU A 352 -15.90 31.06 -10.26
CA LEU A 352 -15.77 31.71 -8.94
C LEU A 352 -14.60 32.71 -8.92
N THR A 353 -13.45 32.30 -9.45
CA THR A 353 -12.28 33.16 -9.60
C THR A 353 -12.62 34.41 -10.46
N ALA A 354 -13.32 34.22 -11.58
CA ALA A 354 -13.77 35.34 -12.42
C ALA A 354 -14.78 36.25 -11.72
N LEU A 355 -15.52 35.75 -10.75
CA LEU A 355 -16.45 36.52 -9.89
C LEU A 355 -15.74 37.17 -8.68
N ASN A 356 -14.42 37.06 -8.55
CA ASN A 356 -13.62 37.49 -7.41
C ASN A 356 -14.04 36.82 -6.07
N MET A 357 -14.46 35.57 -6.12
CA MET A 357 -14.80 34.76 -4.95
C MET A 357 -13.66 33.78 -4.64
N ASP A 358 -13.25 33.74 -3.39
CA ASP A 358 -12.26 32.75 -2.95
C ASP A 358 -12.97 31.47 -2.49
N LEU A 359 -12.71 30.37 -3.18
CA LEU A 359 -13.23 29.05 -2.82
C LEU A 359 -12.65 28.56 -1.48
N PHE A 360 -11.43 28.99 -1.14
CA PHE A 360 -10.66 28.52 0.00
C PHE A 360 -10.74 29.43 1.23
N GLU A 361 -11.59 30.44 1.21
CA GLU A 361 -11.77 31.38 2.33
C GLU A 361 -12.18 30.68 3.65
N ASN A 362 -12.76 29.46 3.55
CA ASN A 362 -13.17 28.69 4.71
C ASN A 362 -12.57 27.27 4.73
N ASP A 363 -11.27 27.17 5.06
CA ASP A 363 -10.54 25.90 5.18
C ASP A 363 -11.22 24.85 6.07
N LYS A 364 -11.96 25.27 7.11
CA LYS A 364 -12.65 24.34 8.02
C LYS A 364 -13.77 23.57 7.34
N ILE A 365 -14.45 24.17 6.37
CA ILE A 365 -15.51 23.50 5.61
C ILE A 365 -14.87 22.62 4.55
N ILE A 366 -13.92 23.14 3.77
CA ILE A 366 -13.28 22.44 2.66
C ILE A 366 -12.59 21.17 3.10
N ASN A 367 -11.95 21.19 4.28
CA ASN A 367 -11.31 20.03 4.90
C ASN A 367 -12.29 18.90 5.30
N ARG A 368 -13.60 19.11 5.14
CA ARG A 368 -14.66 18.12 5.47
C ARG A 368 -15.46 17.66 4.25
N LEU A 369 -15.12 18.11 3.05
CA LEU A 369 -15.82 17.76 1.82
C LEU A 369 -15.21 16.50 1.19
N TYR A 370 -15.72 15.36 1.54
CA TYR A 370 -15.21 14.05 1.11
C TYR A 370 -16.00 13.45 -0.06
N THR A 371 -17.30 13.68 -0.10
CA THR A 371 -18.19 13.08 -1.11
C THR A 371 -18.55 14.06 -2.23
N ALA A 372 -18.91 13.51 -3.40
CA ALA A 372 -19.37 14.32 -4.53
C ALA A 372 -20.61 15.16 -4.19
N GLN A 373 -21.50 14.64 -3.33
CA GLN A 373 -22.68 15.37 -2.86
C GLN A 373 -22.29 16.58 -2.03
N GLU A 374 -21.45 16.41 -1.00
CA GLU A 374 -20.97 17.51 -0.15
C GLU A 374 -20.26 18.58 -0.96
N VAL A 375 -19.43 18.19 -1.93
CA VAL A 375 -18.74 19.11 -2.83
C VAL A 375 -19.73 19.88 -3.70
N SER A 376 -20.74 19.19 -4.26
CA SER A 376 -21.77 19.82 -5.09
C SER A 376 -22.59 20.84 -4.31
N ASP A 377 -23.05 20.48 -3.12
CA ASP A 377 -23.84 21.33 -2.24
C ASP A 377 -23.06 22.58 -1.82
N TYR A 378 -21.79 22.40 -1.48
CA TYR A 378 -20.88 23.50 -1.15
C TYR A 378 -20.70 24.46 -2.33
N LEU A 379 -20.35 23.96 -3.52
CA LEU A 379 -20.13 24.79 -4.70
C LEU A 379 -21.40 25.56 -5.11
N ILE A 380 -22.57 24.91 -5.03
CA ILE A 380 -23.87 25.54 -5.30
C ILE A 380 -24.15 26.66 -4.28
N SER A 381 -23.85 26.42 -3.00
CA SER A 381 -23.98 27.43 -1.94
C SER A 381 -23.10 28.64 -2.19
N VAL A 382 -21.81 28.43 -2.51
CA VAL A 382 -20.87 29.54 -2.82
C VAL A 382 -21.33 30.35 -4.03
N LEU A 383 -21.78 29.68 -5.11
CA LEU A 383 -22.33 30.37 -6.30
C LEU A 383 -23.59 31.15 -6.00
N SER A 384 -24.45 30.68 -5.08
CA SER A 384 -25.64 31.39 -4.66
C SER A 384 -25.31 32.69 -3.91
N HIS A 385 -24.29 32.66 -3.06
CA HIS A 385 -23.78 33.87 -2.39
C HIS A 385 -23.13 34.85 -3.39
N ALA A 386 -22.42 34.34 -4.39
CA ALA A 386 -21.80 35.17 -5.44
C ALA A 386 -22.82 36.02 -6.19
N ARG A 387 -24.02 35.52 -6.41
CA ARG A 387 -25.13 36.31 -7.00
C ARG A 387 -25.49 37.50 -6.14
N GLN A 388 -25.74 37.27 -4.86
CA GLN A 388 -26.14 38.34 -3.94
C GLN A 388 -25.10 39.47 -3.89
N PHE A 389 -23.82 39.09 -3.87
CA PHE A 389 -22.69 40.00 -3.82
C PHE A 389 -22.56 40.85 -5.12
N ASN A 390 -22.75 40.25 -6.28
CA ASN A 390 -22.67 40.95 -7.57
C ASN A 390 -23.89 41.88 -7.82
N ILE A 391 -25.08 41.50 -7.39
CA ILE A 391 -26.27 42.37 -7.46
C ILE A 391 -26.05 43.63 -6.59
N ILE A 392 -25.48 43.46 -5.40
CA ILE A 392 -25.14 44.55 -4.50
C ILE A 392 -24.13 45.52 -5.17
N LYS A 393 -23.12 45.00 -5.91
CA LYS A 393 -22.14 45.84 -6.63
C LYS A 393 -22.74 46.65 -7.77
N GLU A 394 -23.80 46.20 -8.43
CA GLU A 394 -24.45 46.90 -9.52
C GLU A 394 -25.46 47.98 -9.03
N GLU A 395 -26.02 47.80 -7.83
CA GLU A 395 -27.05 48.68 -7.27
C GLU A 395 -26.53 49.78 -6.34
N TYR A 396 -25.30 49.69 -5.86
CA TYR A 396 -24.79 50.60 -4.83
C TYR A 396 -23.56 51.42 -5.28
N SER A 397 -23.38 52.57 -4.65
CA SER A 397 -22.23 53.43 -4.89
C SER A 397 -20.90 52.77 -4.54
N ALA A 398 -19.79 53.22 -5.14
CA ALA A 398 -18.45 52.71 -4.85
C ALA A 398 -18.12 52.73 -3.34
N ALA A 399 -18.59 53.75 -2.62
CA ALA A 399 -18.44 53.90 -1.19
C ALA A 399 -19.18 52.78 -0.41
N THR A 400 -20.41 52.45 -0.82
CA THR A 400 -21.20 51.38 -0.21
C THR A 400 -20.59 50.02 -0.46
N ILE A 401 -20.08 49.78 -1.66
CA ILE A 401 -19.37 48.56 -2.03
C ILE A 401 -18.12 48.39 -1.16
N TYR A 402 -17.32 49.44 -1.01
CA TYR A 402 -16.14 49.43 -0.15
C TYR A 402 -16.46 49.06 1.32
N VAL A 403 -17.55 49.65 1.85
CA VAL A 403 -18.03 49.34 3.22
C VAL A 403 -18.41 47.87 3.35
N LEU A 404 -19.15 47.33 2.40
CA LEU A 404 -19.56 45.93 2.42
C LEU A 404 -18.38 44.99 2.31
N GLU A 405 -17.40 45.26 1.44
CA GLU A 405 -16.16 44.50 1.31
C GLU A 405 -15.33 44.54 2.59
N TYR A 406 -15.20 45.72 3.22
CA TYR A 406 -14.48 45.87 4.47
C TYR A 406 -15.14 45.12 5.63
N ILE A 407 -16.47 45.18 5.77
CA ILE A 407 -17.22 44.47 6.78
C ILE A 407 -17.07 42.97 6.57
N ASN A 408 -17.22 42.47 5.34
CA ASN A 408 -17.12 41.06 5.01
C ASN A 408 -15.70 40.48 5.32
N SER A 409 -14.67 41.24 4.92
CA SER A 409 -13.26 40.85 5.16
C SER A 409 -12.85 40.92 6.65
N ASN A 410 -13.56 41.62 7.47
CA ASN A 410 -13.28 41.85 8.90
C ASN A 410 -14.39 41.36 9.82
N TYR A 411 -15.36 40.61 9.32
CA TYR A 411 -16.52 40.14 10.08
C TYR A 411 -16.14 39.44 11.40
N ASN A 412 -15.09 38.61 11.37
CA ASN A 412 -14.58 37.91 12.55
C ASN A 412 -13.97 38.83 13.62
N LYS A 413 -13.68 40.10 13.29
CA LYS A 413 -13.11 41.11 14.20
C LYS A 413 -14.16 42.05 14.77
N ASN A 414 -15.45 41.86 14.45
CA ASN A 414 -16.56 42.75 14.83
C ASN A 414 -16.23 44.23 14.64
N PRO A 415 -15.96 44.70 13.41
CA PRO A 415 -15.56 46.06 13.19
C PRO A 415 -16.66 47.07 13.63
N SER A 416 -16.27 48.08 14.39
CA SER A 416 -17.18 49.11 14.83
C SER A 416 -17.57 50.06 13.70
N ILE A 417 -18.74 50.74 13.79
CA ILE A 417 -19.19 51.73 12.81
C ILE A 417 -18.14 52.84 12.63
N ASN A 418 -17.45 53.25 13.69
CA ASN A 418 -16.41 54.25 13.65
C ASN A 418 -15.16 53.81 12.90
N GLU A 419 -14.78 52.54 13.01
CA GLU A 419 -13.68 51.94 12.22
C GLU A 419 -14.01 51.90 10.74
N VAL A 420 -15.24 51.49 10.39
CA VAL A 420 -15.70 51.42 9.01
C VAL A 420 -15.75 52.86 8.40
N ALA A 421 -16.30 53.84 9.14
CA ALA A 421 -16.35 55.24 8.70
C ALA A 421 -14.95 55.87 8.56
N GLY A 422 -14.03 55.59 9.49
CA GLY A 422 -12.64 56.03 9.43
C GLY A 422 -11.88 55.49 8.21
N LYS A 423 -12.13 54.26 7.80
CA LYS A 423 -11.56 53.66 6.58
C LYS A 423 -12.14 54.28 5.29
N LEU A 424 -13.42 54.62 5.26
CA LEU A 424 -14.04 55.29 4.14
C LEU A 424 -13.40 56.69 3.89
N HIS A 425 -13.20 57.48 4.95
CA HIS A 425 -12.53 58.76 4.86
C HIS A 425 -11.06 58.65 4.43
N SER A 426 -10.35 57.62 4.82
CA SER A 426 -8.95 57.40 4.44
C SER A 426 -8.77 56.87 3.01
N SER A 427 -9.80 56.29 2.38
CA SER A 427 -9.77 55.83 1.00
C SER A 427 -10.04 56.93 -0.06
N GLY A 428 -10.36 58.14 0.35
CA GLY A 428 -10.62 59.28 -0.57
C GLY A 428 -11.92 59.15 -1.37
N MET A 429 -12.85 58.30 -0.95
CA MET A 429 -14.18 58.11 -1.54
C MET A 429 -15.24 58.92 -0.79
#